data_0e131265d4452ebca271e717dcd61171
#
_entry.id   0e131265d4452ebca271e717dcd61171
#
_cell.length_a   1.000
_cell.length_b   1.000
_cell.length_c   1.000
_cell.angle_alpha   90.00
_cell.angle_beta   90.00
_cell.angle_gamma   90.00
#
_symmetry.space_group_name_H-M   'P 1'
#
loop_
_entity.id
_entity.type
_entity.pdbx_description
1 polymer ?
#
loop_
_entity_poly.entity_id
_entity_poly.type
_entity_poly.pdbx_seq_one_letter_code
_entity_poly.pdbx_strand_id
1 'polypeptide(L)'
;LASTVIGELSASLISTSSSRHSRVSSRSTSKTLSNSLTSAQITSVVDAATAAVAAASLNSSEDLIQIMPKIIEGSQGKLATVGLSNSSETIKVINVIGNSLVKSINGRSDKLPSASAESGSTATETVLKKITSTSVANLDEAGLSSTDIGNASSELVETVVGSLGSGGLSSTELGGALDKITAGAVESLDQITGFSVSSLGDAIDNITSGATAALGDITVTGYSADDLTTMVENVTSGATSALGNISMTGYSSDNLSSMVEKVTSGATSALGKIEMTGYDSTKL
;
A
#
# COMPACT_ATOMS: atom_id res chain seq x y z
N LEU A 1 3.71 -19.68 14.19
CA LEU A 1 2.47 -19.91 14.94
C LEU A 1 1.73 -18.60 15.22
N ALA A 2 2.37 -17.56 15.81
CA ALA A 2 1.71 -16.28 16.11
C ALA A 2 1.23 -15.55 14.83
N SER A 3 2.04 -15.49 13.79
CA SER A 3 1.69 -14.83 12.53
C SER A 3 0.51 -15.49 11.80
N THR A 4 0.45 -16.81 11.81
CA THR A 4 -0.66 -17.58 11.23
C THR A 4 -1.96 -17.33 12.01
N VAL A 5 -1.88 -17.33 13.35
CA VAL A 5 -3.05 -17.08 14.20
C VAL A 5 -3.59 -15.65 14.02
N ILE A 6 -2.75 -14.65 13.84
CA ILE A 6 -3.17 -13.26 13.64
C ILE A 6 -3.84 -13.09 12.28
N GLY A 7 -3.27 -13.67 11.21
CA GLY A 7 -3.88 -13.66 9.88
C GLY A 7 -5.24 -14.36 9.86
N GLU A 8 -5.35 -15.53 10.48
CA GLU A 8 -6.59 -16.27 10.62
C GLU A 8 -7.63 -15.55 11.50
N LEU A 9 -7.21 -14.86 12.57
CA LEU A 9 -8.08 -14.03 13.39
C LEU A 9 -8.64 -12.85 12.62
N SER A 10 -7.83 -12.15 11.84
CA SER A 10 -8.29 -11.06 10.98
C SER A 10 -9.29 -11.56 9.94
N ALA A 11 -9.00 -12.67 9.26
CA ALA A 11 -9.89 -13.30 8.31
C ALA A 11 -11.18 -13.81 8.98
N SER A 12 -11.07 -14.39 10.17
CA SER A 12 -12.21 -14.91 10.96
C SER A 12 -13.10 -13.78 11.47
N LEU A 13 -12.54 -12.66 11.94
CA LEU A 13 -13.32 -11.50 12.38
C LEU A 13 -14.11 -10.89 11.23
N ILE A 14 -13.51 -10.78 10.04
CA ILE A 14 -14.20 -10.31 8.85
C ILE A 14 -15.31 -11.29 8.44
N SER A 15 -15.05 -12.60 8.45
CA SER A 15 -16.03 -13.63 8.05
C SER A 15 -17.14 -13.87 9.08
N THR A 16 -16.86 -13.82 10.38
CA THR A 16 -17.86 -14.08 11.43
C THR A 16 -18.84 -12.94 11.62
N SER A 17 -18.46 -11.69 11.33
CA SER A 17 -19.43 -10.60 11.32
C SER A 17 -20.42 -10.72 10.16
N SER A 18 -20.05 -11.37 9.05
CA SER A 18 -20.95 -11.72 7.95
C SER A 18 -21.92 -12.86 8.28
N SER A 19 -21.53 -13.83 9.13
CA SER A 19 -22.30 -15.07 9.34
C SER A 19 -23.27 -15.05 10.54
N ARG A 20 -23.19 -14.09 11.46
CA ARG A 20 -24.01 -14.07 12.68
C ARG A 20 -25.48 -13.72 12.48
N HIS A 21 -25.92 -13.34 11.28
CA HIS A 21 -27.31 -12.94 11.03
C HIS A 21 -28.17 -13.99 10.32
N SER A 22 -27.67 -15.20 10.08
CA SER A 22 -28.39 -16.24 9.36
C SER A 22 -29.31 -17.13 10.24
N ARG A 23 -29.44 -16.90 11.54
CA ARG A 23 -30.16 -17.80 12.45
C ARG A 23 -31.29 -17.20 13.26
N VAL A 24 -32.01 -16.22 12.79
CA VAL A 24 -33.32 -15.90 13.39
C VAL A 24 -34.32 -15.55 12.30
N SER A 25 -35.24 -16.43 12.08
CA SER A 25 -36.63 -16.19 11.74
C SER A 25 -37.20 -17.05 10.62
N SER A 26 -37.94 -18.02 11.01
CA SER A 26 -39.14 -18.46 10.27
C SER A 26 -40.30 -17.57 10.68
N ARG A 27 -40.65 -16.55 9.93
CA ARG A 27 -41.97 -16.08 9.58
C ARG A 27 -41.99 -14.68 8.97
N SER A 28 -42.48 -14.62 7.72
CA SER A 28 -43.23 -13.53 7.13
C SER A 28 -42.49 -12.24 6.73
N THR A 29 -42.66 -11.95 5.45
CA THR A 29 -42.25 -10.75 4.68
C THR A 29 -40.78 -10.64 4.35
N SER A 30 -40.51 -10.90 3.08
CA SER A 30 -39.22 -10.70 2.41
C SER A 30 -38.74 -9.25 2.48
N LYS A 31 -38.08 -8.91 3.56
CA LYS A 31 -37.08 -7.87 3.61
C LYS A 31 -35.76 -8.59 3.69
N THR A 32 -35.12 -8.83 2.55
CA THR A 32 -33.72 -9.21 2.47
C THR A 32 -32.91 -8.10 3.14
N LEU A 33 -32.69 -8.22 4.43
CA LEU A 33 -31.65 -7.50 5.12
C LEU A 33 -30.34 -8.11 4.62
N SER A 34 -29.80 -7.56 3.54
CA SER A 34 -28.42 -7.77 3.18
C SER A 34 -27.57 -7.13 4.29
N ASN A 35 -27.24 -7.90 5.31
CA ASN A 35 -26.30 -7.50 6.33
C ASN A 35 -24.86 -7.66 5.79
N SER A 36 -24.55 -6.95 4.71
CA SER A 36 -23.16 -6.68 4.35
C SER A 36 -22.56 -5.79 5.43
N LEU A 37 -21.38 -6.15 5.91
CA LEU A 37 -20.60 -5.26 6.76
C LEU A 37 -20.35 -3.96 6.00
N THR A 38 -20.57 -2.84 6.66
CA THR A 38 -20.19 -1.56 6.08
C THR A 38 -18.67 -1.45 6.08
N SER A 39 -18.11 -0.71 5.12
CA SER A 39 -16.67 -0.40 5.08
C SER A 39 -16.18 0.14 6.43
N ALA A 40 -16.98 0.94 7.14
CA ALA A 40 -16.68 1.46 8.47
C ALA A 40 -16.53 0.36 9.54
N GLN A 41 -17.33 -0.70 9.48
CA GLN A 41 -17.22 -1.83 10.42
C GLN A 41 -15.97 -2.66 10.15
N ILE A 42 -15.64 -2.88 8.87
CA ILE A 42 -14.41 -3.58 8.46
C ILE A 42 -13.20 -2.76 8.89
N THR A 43 -13.20 -1.47 8.63
CA THR A 43 -12.18 -0.52 9.08
C THR A 43 -11.91 -0.63 10.58
N SER A 44 -12.97 -0.56 11.39
CA SER A 44 -12.82 -0.67 12.86
C SER A 44 -12.22 -1.98 13.31
N VAL A 45 -12.56 -3.09 12.63
CA VAL A 45 -12.01 -4.43 12.95
C VAL A 45 -10.53 -4.49 12.58
N VAL A 46 -10.16 -3.96 11.42
CA VAL A 46 -8.77 -3.94 10.94
C VAL A 46 -7.92 -3.03 11.82
N ASP A 47 -8.39 -1.84 12.16
CA ASP A 47 -7.70 -0.93 13.08
C ASP A 47 -7.47 -1.58 14.44
N ALA A 48 -8.48 -2.23 15.00
CA ALA A 48 -8.35 -2.93 16.28
C ALA A 48 -7.36 -4.10 16.21
N ALA A 49 -7.39 -4.89 15.12
CA ALA A 49 -6.46 -6.00 14.92
C ALA A 49 -5.02 -5.49 14.76
N THR A 50 -4.82 -4.42 13.98
CA THR A 50 -3.52 -3.81 13.75
C THR A 50 -2.98 -3.17 15.02
N ALA A 51 -3.83 -2.47 15.79
CA ALA A 51 -3.46 -1.91 17.09
C ALA A 51 -3.08 -3.00 18.09
N ALA A 52 -3.78 -4.14 18.08
CA ALA A 52 -3.46 -5.29 18.93
C ALA A 52 -2.08 -5.90 18.57
N VAL A 53 -1.77 -6.00 17.26
CA VAL A 53 -0.45 -6.43 16.79
C VAL A 53 0.63 -5.42 17.19
N ALA A 54 0.34 -4.13 17.05
CA ALA A 54 1.25 -3.07 17.47
C ALA A 54 1.50 -3.08 18.98
N ALA A 55 0.50 -3.41 19.78
CA ALA A 55 0.62 -3.53 21.23
C ALA A 55 1.31 -4.84 21.66
N ALA A 56 1.21 -5.91 20.86
CA ALA A 56 1.96 -7.13 21.09
C ALA A 56 3.47 -6.80 21.08
N SER A 57 4.21 -7.34 22.01
CA SER A 57 5.66 -7.11 22.16
C SER A 57 6.43 -7.76 20.99
N LEU A 58 6.29 -7.21 19.80
CA LEU A 58 7.11 -7.58 18.65
C LEU A 58 8.51 -7.03 18.89
N ASN A 59 9.46 -7.90 19.11
CA ASN A 59 10.79 -7.53 19.58
C ASN A 59 11.79 -7.29 18.47
N SER A 60 11.40 -7.53 17.20
CA SER A 60 12.31 -7.40 16.07
C SER A 60 11.57 -6.95 14.78
N SER A 61 12.34 -6.34 13.86
CA SER A 61 11.89 -6.09 12.50
C SER A 61 11.57 -7.37 11.72
N GLU A 62 12.25 -8.47 12.05
CA GLU A 62 12.02 -9.80 11.49
C GLU A 62 10.58 -10.27 11.77
N ASP A 63 10.11 -10.11 12.99
CA ASP A 63 8.73 -10.44 13.36
C ASP A 63 7.73 -9.60 12.56
N LEU A 64 8.00 -8.30 12.37
CA LEU A 64 7.16 -7.42 11.56
C LEU A 64 7.12 -7.85 10.09
N ILE A 65 8.28 -8.15 9.49
CA ILE A 65 8.39 -8.62 8.09
C ILE A 65 7.57 -9.90 7.87
N GLN A 66 7.48 -10.77 8.88
CA GLN A 66 6.70 -12.01 8.77
C GLN A 66 5.21 -11.84 9.08
N ILE A 67 4.86 -10.96 10.00
CA ILE A 67 3.49 -10.81 10.51
C ILE A 67 2.66 -9.88 9.62
N MET A 68 3.22 -8.77 9.16
CA MET A 68 2.49 -7.79 8.34
C MET A 68 1.88 -8.40 7.07
N PRO A 69 2.60 -9.21 6.27
CA PRO A 69 2.00 -9.89 5.14
C PRO A 69 0.81 -10.76 5.51
N LYS A 70 0.88 -11.49 6.63
CA LYS A 70 -0.22 -12.37 7.06
C LYS A 70 -1.48 -11.62 7.48
N ILE A 71 -1.33 -10.41 8.02
CA ILE A 71 -2.45 -9.53 8.30
C ILE A 71 -3.09 -9.06 6.99
N ILE A 72 -2.26 -8.64 6.03
CA ILE A 72 -2.70 -8.17 4.72
C ILE A 72 -3.43 -9.30 3.97
N GLU A 73 -2.78 -10.44 3.78
CA GLU A 73 -3.35 -11.63 3.11
C GLU A 73 -4.67 -12.05 3.76
N GLY A 74 -4.71 -12.14 5.09
CA GLY A 74 -5.92 -12.52 5.83
C GLY A 74 -7.05 -11.50 5.72
N SER A 75 -6.73 -10.22 5.63
CA SER A 75 -7.72 -9.14 5.53
C SER A 75 -8.21 -8.93 4.11
N GLN A 76 -7.30 -8.76 3.16
CA GLN A 76 -7.64 -8.46 1.75
C GLN A 76 -8.26 -9.67 1.04
N GLY A 77 -7.73 -10.88 1.23
CA GLY A 77 -8.27 -12.10 0.61
C GLY A 77 -9.70 -12.44 1.03
N LYS A 78 -10.28 -11.73 1.99
CA LYS A 78 -11.70 -11.87 2.37
C LYS A 78 -12.59 -10.75 1.85
N LEU A 79 -12.05 -9.67 1.32
CA LEU A 79 -12.85 -8.52 0.87
C LEU A 79 -13.83 -8.89 -0.24
N ALA A 80 -13.42 -9.74 -1.20
CA ALA A 80 -14.31 -10.24 -2.23
C ALA A 80 -15.54 -11.00 -1.69
N THR A 81 -15.43 -11.63 -0.52
CA THR A 81 -16.50 -12.43 0.09
C THR A 81 -17.37 -11.65 1.06
N VAL A 82 -16.97 -10.47 1.47
CA VAL A 82 -17.68 -9.64 2.47
C VAL A 82 -18.88 -8.90 1.87
N GLY A 83 -18.97 -8.81 0.54
CA GLY A 83 -20.10 -8.20 -0.15
C GLY A 83 -20.06 -6.67 -0.09
N LEU A 84 -18.87 -6.09 -0.19
CA LEU A 84 -18.72 -4.64 -0.43
C LEU A 84 -19.43 -4.26 -1.72
N SER A 85 -20.09 -3.11 -1.74
CA SER A 85 -21.03 -2.76 -2.80
C SER A 85 -20.36 -2.38 -4.12
N ASN A 86 -19.08 -2.00 -4.08
CA ASN A 86 -18.32 -1.59 -5.27
C ASN A 86 -16.80 -1.51 -4.99
N SER A 87 -16.01 -1.39 -6.07
CA SER A 87 -14.55 -1.26 -6.04
C SER A 87 -14.08 -0.12 -5.14
N SER A 88 -14.76 1.03 -5.15
CA SER A 88 -14.37 2.20 -4.34
C SER A 88 -14.43 1.92 -2.84
N GLU A 89 -15.41 1.15 -2.36
CA GLU A 89 -15.45 0.74 -0.95
C GLU A 89 -14.34 -0.26 -0.62
N THR A 90 -14.06 -1.18 -1.52
CA THR A 90 -12.95 -2.13 -1.40
C THR A 90 -11.62 -1.39 -1.28
N ILE A 91 -11.37 -0.44 -2.17
CA ILE A 91 -10.14 0.39 -2.17
C ILE A 91 -10.00 1.17 -0.85
N LYS A 92 -11.07 1.79 -0.35
CA LYS A 92 -11.03 2.49 0.94
C LYS A 92 -10.63 1.59 2.10
N VAL A 93 -11.13 0.36 2.14
CA VAL A 93 -10.74 -0.60 3.18
C VAL A 93 -9.27 -0.98 3.06
N ILE A 94 -8.78 -1.22 1.84
CA ILE A 94 -7.37 -1.54 1.58
C ILE A 94 -6.46 -0.40 2.05
N ASN A 95 -6.81 0.85 1.75
CA ASN A 95 -6.06 2.03 2.18
C ASN A 95 -6.03 2.16 3.70
N VAL A 96 -7.13 1.84 4.38
CA VAL A 96 -7.16 1.82 5.85
C VAL A 96 -6.23 0.74 6.41
N ILE A 97 -6.21 -0.44 5.82
CA ILE A 97 -5.28 -1.52 6.21
C ILE A 97 -3.84 -1.04 6.10
N GLY A 98 -3.46 -0.48 4.94
CA GLY A 98 -2.13 0.05 4.69
C GLY A 98 -1.74 1.15 5.69
N ASN A 99 -2.61 2.13 5.88
CA ASN A 99 -2.40 3.24 6.82
C ASN A 99 -2.19 2.77 8.26
N SER A 100 -3.05 1.86 8.73
CA SER A 100 -2.97 1.33 10.10
C SER A 100 -1.66 0.56 10.34
N LEU A 101 -1.21 -0.19 9.34
CA LEU A 101 0.07 -0.91 9.39
C LEU A 101 1.25 0.06 9.46
N VAL A 102 1.27 1.08 8.61
CA VAL A 102 2.35 2.09 8.61
C VAL A 102 2.38 2.89 9.91
N LYS A 103 1.23 3.32 10.42
CA LYS A 103 1.15 3.99 11.73
C LYS A 103 1.70 3.13 12.86
N SER A 104 1.49 1.83 12.81
CA SER A 104 2.04 0.91 13.82
C SER A 104 3.57 0.84 13.79
N ILE A 105 4.19 1.09 12.64
CA ILE A 105 5.65 1.14 12.46
C ILE A 105 6.21 2.49 12.88
N ASN A 106 5.60 3.58 12.46
CA ASN A 106 6.04 4.94 12.78
C ASN A 106 6.18 5.17 14.29
N GLY A 107 5.32 4.56 15.10
CA GLY A 107 5.45 4.59 16.56
C GLY A 107 6.62 3.77 17.14
N ARG A 108 7.39 3.08 16.30
CA ARG A 108 8.45 2.14 16.69
C ARG A 108 9.79 2.34 15.98
N SER A 109 9.92 3.36 15.14
CA SER A 109 11.11 3.59 14.31
C SER A 109 12.42 3.62 15.13
N ASP A 110 12.35 4.08 16.38
CA ASP A 110 13.47 4.10 17.34
C ASP A 110 13.84 2.71 17.91
N LYS A 111 12.98 1.71 17.73
CA LYS A 111 13.11 0.37 18.33
C LYS A 111 13.36 -0.75 17.32
N LEU A 112 13.35 -0.45 16.02
CA LEU A 112 13.60 -1.44 14.98
C LEU A 112 15.12 -1.60 14.80
N PRO A 113 15.72 -2.73 15.23
CA PRO A 113 17.14 -2.95 15.02
C PRO A 113 17.46 -3.11 13.55
N SER A 114 18.59 -2.55 13.11
CA SER A 114 19.06 -2.55 11.71
C SER A 114 19.46 -3.93 11.16
N ALA A 115 19.30 -5.01 11.91
CA ALA A 115 19.99 -6.28 11.65
C ALA A 115 19.41 -7.16 10.53
N SER A 116 18.24 -6.84 9.98
CA SER A 116 17.57 -7.67 8.96
C SER A 116 17.30 -6.92 7.64
N ALA A 117 17.96 -5.80 7.43
CA ALA A 117 17.78 -5.02 6.22
C ALA A 117 18.40 -5.73 5.00
N GLU A 118 17.72 -5.67 3.86
CA GLU A 118 18.35 -5.93 2.57
C GLU A 118 19.62 -5.07 2.47
N SER A 119 20.65 -5.57 1.79
CA SER A 119 21.94 -4.87 1.72
C SER A 119 21.74 -3.40 1.29
N GLY A 120 22.03 -2.47 2.19
CA GLY A 120 21.92 -1.03 1.97
C GLY A 120 20.58 -0.39 2.35
N SER A 121 19.62 -1.14 2.93
CA SER A 121 18.32 -0.60 3.37
C SER A 121 18.19 -0.65 4.89
N THR A 122 17.38 0.23 5.48
CA THR A 122 17.02 0.17 6.89
C THR A 122 15.95 -0.90 7.13
N ALA A 123 15.78 -1.34 8.37
CA ALA A 123 14.72 -2.27 8.75
C ALA A 123 13.32 -1.69 8.44
N THR A 124 13.14 -0.38 8.66
CA THR A 124 11.88 0.32 8.35
C THR A 124 11.57 0.27 6.86
N GLU A 125 12.54 0.58 6.01
CA GLU A 125 12.39 0.52 4.54
C GLU A 125 12.02 -0.88 4.07
N THR A 126 12.66 -1.93 4.61
CA THR A 126 12.35 -3.32 4.28
C THR A 126 10.91 -3.70 4.67
N VAL A 127 10.47 -3.28 5.85
CA VAL A 127 9.08 -3.52 6.30
C VAL A 127 8.08 -2.77 5.43
N LEU A 128 8.35 -1.51 5.08
CA LEU A 128 7.49 -0.70 4.21
C LEU A 128 7.38 -1.31 2.81
N LYS A 129 8.51 -1.72 2.21
CA LYS A 129 8.50 -2.47 0.94
C LYS A 129 7.62 -3.70 1.04
N LYS A 130 7.74 -4.47 2.12
CA LYS A 130 6.97 -5.70 2.30
C LYS A 130 5.48 -5.45 2.48
N ILE A 131 5.09 -4.42 3.24
CA ILE A 131 3.68 -4.01 3.37
C ILE A 131 3.13 -3.65 2.00
N THR A 132 3.80 -2.76 1.28
CA THR A 132 3.30 -2.26 0.00
C THR A 132 3.23 -3.38 -1.04
N SER A 133 4.29 -4.18 -1.18
CA SER A 133 4.31 -5.29 -2.14
C SER A 133 3.24 -6.34 -1.85
N THR A 134 3.05 -6.72 -0.60
CA THR A 134 2.01 -7.68 -0.23
C THR A 134 0.61 -7.10 -0.45
N SER A 135 0.40 -5.83 -0.10
CA SER A 135 -0.91 -5.19 -0.29
C SER A 135 -1.29 -5.10 -1.77
N VAL A 136 -0.35 -4.73 -2.64
CA VAL A 136 -0.60 -4.65 -4.09
C VAL A 136 -0.77 -6.04 -4.69
N ALA A 137 0.08 -7.02 -4.35
CA ALA A 137 0.00 -8.39 -4.87
C ALA A 137 -1.35 -9.07 -4.58
N ASN A 138 -2.04 -8.68 -3.51
CA ASN A 138 -3.33 -9.28 -3.13
C ASN A 138 -4.56 -8.49 -3.63
N LEU A 139 -4.39 -7.49 -4.50
CA LEU A 139 -5.53 -6.68 -5.00
C LEU A 139 -6.45 -7.47 -5.92
N ASP A 140 -5.94 -8.44 -6.67
CA ASP A 140 -6.74 -9.33 -7.50
C ASP A 140 -7.61 -10.27 -6.65
N GLU A 141 -7.10 -10.75 -5.52
CA GLU A 141 -7.87 -11.56 -4.56
C GLU A 141 -9.04 -10.77 -3.94
N ALA A 142 -8.93 -9.44 -3.89
CA ALA A 142 -10.01 -8.57 -3.46
C ALA A 142 -11.11 -8.38 -4.53
N GLY A 143 -10.96 -8.98 -5.71
CA GLY A 143 -11.94 -8.96 -6.81
C GLY A 143 -11.92 -7.68 -7.64
N LEU A 144 -10.82 -6.94 -7.65
CA LEU A 144 -10.65 -5.71 -8.42
C LEU A 144 -10.29 -6.00 -9.88
N SER A 145 -10.78 -5.16 -10.81
CA SER A 145 -10.32 -5.18 -12.20
C SER A 145 -8.91 -4.62 -12.33
N SER A 146 -8.21 -4.90 -13.45
CA SER A 146 -6.85 -4.37 -13.69
C SER A 146 -6.79 -2.82 -13.62
N THR A 147 -7.83 -2.12 -14.06
CA THR A 147 -7.94 -0.67 -13.93
C THR A 147 -8.12 -0.25 -12.47
N ASP A 148 -9.01 -0.93 -11.73
CA ASP A 148 -9.22 -0.65 -10.31
C ASP A 148 -7.98 -0.99 -9.49
N ILE A 149 -7.23 -2.02 -9.87
CA ILE A 149 -5.94 -2.38 -9.24
C ILE A 149 -4.92 -1.24 -9.41
N GLY A 150 -4.80 -0.67 -10.61
CA GLY A 150 -3.93 0.49 -10.84
C GLY A 150 -4.29 1.68 -9.93
N ASN A 151 -5.58 2.01 -9.85
CA ASN A 151 -6.08 3.07 -8.98
C ASN A 151 -5.86 2.74 -7.48
N ALA A 152 -6.18 1.52 -7.07
CA ALA A 152 -6.00 1.05 -5.70
C ALA A 152 -4.53 1.09 -5.27
N SER A 153 -3.62 0.70 -6.16
CA SER A 153 -2.17 0.75 -5.92
C SER A 153 -1.68 2.18 -5.73
N SER A 154 -2.17 3.11 -6.56
CA SER A 154 -1.87 4.54 -6.43
C SER A 154 -2.33 5.10 -5.08
N GLU A 155 -3.62 4.92 -4.74
CA GLU A 155 -4.18 5.41 -3.48
C GLU A 155 -3.53 4.77 -2.25
N LEU A 156 -3.15 3.49 -2.35
CA LEU A 156 -2.42 2.79 -1.28
C LEU A 156 -1.03 3.42 -1.07
N VAL A 157 -0.29 3.61 -2.15
CA VAL A 157 1.06 4.20 -2.09
C VAL A 157 0.97 5.63 -1.57
N GLU A 158 0.04 6.45 -2.07
CA GLU A 158 -0.22 7.80 -1.57
C GLU A 158 -0.52 7.79 -0.06
N THR A 159 -1.39 6.90 0.40
CA THR A 159 -1.73 6.74 1.82
C THR A 159 -0.53 6.32 2.67
N VAL A 160 0.27 5.36 2.19
CA VAL A 160 1.46 4.87 2.89
C VAL A 160 2.51 5.98 2.99
N VAL A 161 2.81 6.64 1.88
CA VAL A 161 3.77 7.76 1.83
C VAL A 161 3.30 8.93 2.69
N GLY A 162 2.05 9.37 2.55
CA GLY A 162 1.48 10.46 3.35
C GLY A 162 1.55 10.18 4.86
N SER A 163 1.41 8.92 5.26
CA SER A 163 1.52 8.51 6.66
C SER A 163 2.93 8.64 7.23
N LEU A 164 3.97 8.63 6.39
CA LEU A 164 5.37 8.80 6.82
C LEU A 164 5.66 10.24 7.26
N GLY A 165 4.94 11.23 6.73
CA GLY A 165 5.12 12.63 7.07
C GLY A 165 4.99 12.96 8.56
N SER A 166 4.21 12.15 9.30
CA SER A 166 4.08 12.27 10.76
C SER A 166 5.14 11.50 11.56
N GLY A 167 6.01 10.75 10.89
CA GLY A 167 6.98 9.85 11.51
C GLY A 167 8.28 10.52 11.98
N GLY A 168 8.50 11.79 11.64
CA GLY A 168 9.72 12.53 12.02
C GLY A 168 10.98 12.03 11.32
N LEU A 169 10.85 11.40 10.14
CA LEU A 169 11.96 10.92 9.32
C LEU A 169 12.77 12.10 8.77
N SER A 170 14.09 11.93 8.67
CA SER A 170 14.94 12.85 7.90
C SER A 170 14.62 12.72 6.39
N SER A 171 15.04 13.72 5.59
CA SER A 171 14.87 13.69 4.12
C SER A 171 15.50 12.44 3.49
N THR A 172 16.66 12.01 3.99
CA THR A 172 17.35 10.81 3.52
C THR A 172 16.58 9.52 3.83
N GLU A 173 16.06 9.40 5.06
CA GLU A 173 15.27 8.23 5.47
C GLU A 173 13.94 8.18 4.71
N LEU A 174 13.30 9.33 4.53
CA LEU A 174 12.08 9.41 3.73
C LEU A 174 12.36 9.06 2.26
N GLY A 175 13.45 9.54 1.69
CA GLY A 175 13.87 9.18 0.33
C GLY A 175 14.06 7.67 0.17
N GLY A 176 14.79 7.04 1.10
CA GLY A 176 14.97 5.58 1.10
C GLY A 176 13.64 4.81 1.24
N ALA A 177 12.74 5.30 2.09
CA ALA A 177 11.39 4.71 2.24
C ALA A 177 10.58 4.83 0.94
N LEU A 178 10.63 5.98 0.25
CA LEU A 178 9.95 6.21 -1.03
C LEU A 178 10.44 5.25 -2.12
N ASP A 179 11.77 5.09 -2.25
CA ASP A 179 12.38 4.11 -3.18
C ASP A 179 11.79 2.71 -2.94
N LYS A 180 11.79 2.25 -1.69
CA LYS A 180 11.34 0.90 -1.34
C LYS A 180 9.83 0.69 -1.46
N ILE A 181 9.03 1.69 -1.09
CA ILE A 181 7.57 1.64 -1.25
C ILE A 181 7.21 1.55 -2.74
N THR A 182 7.79 2.42 -3.56
CA THR A 182 7.51 2.47 -4.99
C THR A 182 8.00 1.21 -5.69
N ALA A 183 9.22 0.77 -5.39
CA ALA A 183 9.75 -0.50 -5.91
C ALA A 183 8.86 -1.69 -5.53
N GLY A 184 8.46 -1.79 -4.26
CA GLY A 184 7.60 -2.87 -3.79
C GLY A 184 6.24 -2.90 -4.48
N ALA A 185 5.62 -1.74 -4.71
CA ALA A 185 4.35 -1.63 -5.43
C ALA A 185 4.49 -2.07 -6.90
N VAL A 186 5.50 -1.59 -7.61
CA VAL A 186 5.71 -1.91 -9.04
C VAL A 186 6.11 -3.38 -9.23
N GLU A 187 7.06 -3.91 -8.44
CA GLU A 187 7.47 -5.33 -8.53
C GLU A 187 6.30 -6.28 -8.32
N SER A 188 5.38 -5.95 -7.43
CA SER A 188 4.26 -6.83 -7.10
C SER A 188 3.17 -6.90 -8.18
N LEU A 189 3.14 -5.96 -9.13
CA LEU A 189 2.23 -6.04 -10.28
C LEU A 189 2.51 -7.28 -11.16
N ASP A 190 3.75 -7.79 -11.17
CA ASP A 190 4.11 -9.03 -11.88
C ASP A 190 3.41 -10.29 -11.33
N GLN A 191 2.98 -10.25 -10.08
CA GLN A 191 2.27 -11.34 -9.41
C GLN A 191 0.76 -11.35 -9.71
N ILE A 192 0.24 -10.27 -10.27
CA ILE A 192 -1.18 -10.09 -10.56
C ILE A 192 -1.50 -10.62 -11.95
N THR A 193 -2.50 -11.50 -12.02
CA THR A 193 -2.94 -12.06 -13.30
C THR A 193 -3.87 -11.10 -14.05
N GLY A 194 -3.79 -11.11 -15.39
CA GLY A 194 -4.74 -10.37 -16.24
C GLY A 194 -4.31 -8.96 -16.65
N PHE A 195 -3.11 -8.51 -16.27
CA PHE A 195 -2.54 -7.30 -16.87
C PHE A 195 -2.15 -7.52 -18.33
N SER A 196 -2.55 -6.59 -19.18
CA SER A 196 -1.90 -6.35 -20.49
C SER A 196 -0.68 -5.44 -20.28
N VAL A 197 0.20 -5.38 -21.25
CA VAL A 197 1.34 -4.43 -21.23
C VAL A 197 0.84 -2.98 -21.05
N SER A 198 -0.26 -2.61 -21.71
CA SER A 198 -0.83 -1.27 -21.56
C SER A 198 -1.36 -1.01 -20.16
N SER A 199 -2.19 -1.91 -19.62
CA SER A 199 -2.75 -1.72 -18.27
C SER A 199 -1.70 -1.79 -17.18
N LEU A 200 -0.62 -2.54 -17.39
CA LEU A 200 0.55 -2.51 -16.52
C LEU A 200 1.22 -1.14 -16.54
N GLY A 201 1.43 -0.56 -17.73
CA GLY A 201 1.98 0.78 -17.88
C GLY A 201 1.14 1.83 -17.18
N ASP A 202 -0.19 1.74 -17.31
CA ASP A 202 -1.11 2.67 -16.65
C ASP A 202 -1.08 2.51 -15.11
N ALA A 203 -0.94 1.28 -14.60
CA ALA A 203 -0.78 1.04 -13.17
C ALA A 203 0.54 1.61 -12.63
N ILE A 204 1.64 1.50 -13.38
CA ILE A 204 2.94 2.08 -13.03
C ILE A 204 2.88 3.61 -13.01
N ASP A 205 2.26 4.23 -14.03
CA ASP A 205 2.01 5.67 -14.09
C ASP A 205 1.24 6.13 -12.83
N ASN A 206 0.16 5.44 -12.50
CA ASN A 206 -0.67 5.71 -11.33
C ASN A 206 0.13 5.59 -10.02
N ILE A 207 0.90 4.52 -9.83
CA ILE A 207 1.73 4.30 -8.62
C ILE A 207 2.74 5.43 -8.46
N THR A 208 3.43 5.78 -9.54
CA THR A 208 4.46 6.83 -9.52
C THR A 208 3.84 8.20 -9.26
N SER A 209 2.68 8.46 -9.87
CA SER A 209 1.91 9.68 -9.64
C SER A 209 1.42 9.78 -8.19
N GLY A 210 0.88 8.69 -7.62
CA GLY A 210 0.42 8.66 -6.23
C GLY A 210 1.56 8.88 -5.23
N ALA A 211 2.69 8.20 -5.43
CA ALA A 211 3.88 8.39 -4.60
C ALA A 211 4.38 9.83 -4.62
N THR A 212 4.42 10.46 -5.80
CA THR A 212 4.86 11.84 -5.97
C THR A 212 3.84 12.84 -5.40
N ALA A 213 2.54 12.62 -5.64
CA ALA A 213 1.48 13.49 -5.13
C ALA A 213 1.49 13.54 -3.59
N ALA A 214 1.72 12.40 -2.94
CA ALA A 214 1.81 12.29 -1.49
C ALA A 214 2.91 13.17 -0.88
N LEU A 215 3.94 13.53 -1.63
CA LEU A 215 4.97 14.48 -1.15
C LEU A 215 4.40 15.87 -0.90
N GLY A 216 3.34 16.26 -1.62
CA GLY A 216 2.63 17.52 -1.36
C GLY A 216 1.84 17.52 -0.05
N ASP A 217 1.38 16.35 0.38
CA ASP A 217 0.62 16.18 1.63
C ASP A 217 1.53 16.06 2.86
N ILE A 218 2.81 15.77 2.65
CA ILE A 218 3.81 15.72 3.72
C ILE A 218 4.14 17.16 4.13
N THR A 219 3.35 17.72 5.05
CA THR A 219 3.61 19.04 5.66
C THR A 219 4.80 18.94 6.60
N VAL A 220 6.00 18.98 6.06
CA VAL A 220 7.21 18.94 6.88
C VAL A 220 7.86 20.31 6.89
N THR A 221 7.77 20.96 8.02
CA THR A 221 8.61 22.12 8.33
C THR A 221 10.08 21.64 8.35
N GLY A 222 10.85 21.99 7.32
CA GLY A 222 12.27 21.73 7.30
C GLY A 222 12.83 21.07 6.04
N TYR A 223 11.99 20.65 5.09
CA TYR A 223 12.48 20.16 3.79
C TYR A 223 12.68 21.32 2.81
N SER A 224 13.77 21.27 2.09
CA SER A 224 14.13 22.20 1.02
C SER A 224 13.60 21.72 -0.35
N ALA A 225 13.71 22.56 -1.36
CA ALA A 225 13.43 22.17 -2.75
C ALA A 225 14.37 21.06 -3.25
N ASP A 226 15.63 21.07 -2.78
CA ASP A 226 16.61 20.03 -3.11
C ASP A 226 16.22 18.68 -2.48
N ASP A 227 15.69 18.69 -1.25
CA ASP A 227 15.15 17.48 -0.61
C ASP A 227 13.98 16.91 -1.41
N LEU A 228 13.06 17.77 -1.88
CA LEU A 228 11.93 17.34 -2.71
C LEU A 228 12.43 16.71 -4.02
N THR A 229 13.40 17.34 -4.69
CA THR A 229 14.00 16.79 -5.89
C THR A 229 14.58 15.40 -5.63
N THR A 230 15.36 15.25 -4.57
CA THR A 230 15.91 13.95 -4.15
C THR A 230 14.81 12.92 -3.85
N MET A 231 13.72 13.32 -3.23
CA MET A 231 12.58 12.42 -2.96
C MET A 231 11.90 11.94 -4.25
N VAL A 232 11.72 12.83 -5.23
CA VAL A 232 11.15 12.47 -6.55
C VAL A 232 12.14 11.56 -7.33
N GLU A 233 13.44 11.82 -7.24
CA GLU A 233 14.47 10.93 -7.79
C GLU A 233 14.36 9.53 -7.17
N ASN A 234 14.15 9.42 -5.86
CA ASN A 234 13.96 8.12 -5.19
C ASN A 234 12.67 7.41 -5.63
N VAL A 235 11.56 8.12 -5.81
CA VAL A 235 10.32 7.56 -6.36
C VAL A 235 10.56 6.98 -7.76
N THR A 236 11.19 7.75 -8.64
CA THR A 236 11.47 7.32 -10.02
C THR A 236 12.50 6.20 -10.08
N SER A 237 13.53 6.24 -9.22
CA SER A 237 14.54 5.19 -9.08
C SER A 237 13.92 3.87 -8.63
N GLY A 238 13.10 3.89 -7.60
CA GLY A 238 12.40 2.70 -7.09
C GLY A 238 11.52 2.06 -8.16
N ALA A 239 10.69 2.87 -8.84
CA ALA A 239 9.85 2.38 -9.92
C ALA A 239 10.67 1.78 -11.08
N THR A 240 11.70 2.51 -11.54
CA THR A 240 12.53 2.08 -12.68
C THR A 240 13.33 0.82 -12.37
N SER A 241 13.90 0.72 -11.16
CA SER A 241 14.62 -0.47 -10.71
C SER A 241 13.70 -1.69 -10.66
N ALA A 242 12.46 -1.51 -10.22
CA ALA A 242 11.45 -2.55 -10.17
C ALA A 242 11.06 -3.09 -11.55
N LEU A 243 11.07 -2.25 -12.59
CA LEU A 243 10.79 -2.69 -13.97
C LEU A 243 11.73 -3.80 -14.46
N GLY A 244 12.99 -3.79 -13.99
CA GLY A 244 13.97 -4.83 -14.32
C GLY A 244 13.62 -6.22 -13.75
N ASN A 245 12.73 -6.28 -12.77
CA ASN A 245 12.31 -7.52 -12.10
C ASN A 245 10.97 -8.06 -12.65
N ILE A 246 10.29 -7.32 -13.53
CA ILE A 246 9.02 -7.75 -14.16
C ILE A 246 9.30 -8.77 -15.24
N SER A 247 8.66 -9.94 -15.13
CA SER A 247 8.88 -11.12 -15.99
C SER A 247 7.64 -11.52 -16.82
N MET A 248 6.81 -10.56 -17.21
CA MET A 248 5.58 -10.84 -17.95
C MET A 248 5.84 -11.48 -19.33
N THR A 249 5.07 -12.49 -19.68
CA THR A 249 5.08 -13.10 -21.01
C THR A 249 4.71 -12.07 -22.09
N GLY A 250 5.58 -11.86 -23.06
CA GLY A 250 5.40 -10.88 -24.14
C GLY A 250 5.95 -9.47 -23.81
N TYR A 251 6.64 -9.31 -22.68
CA TYR A 251 7.34 -8.11 -22.33
C TYR A 251 8.64 -7.98 -23.13
N SER A 252 8.79 -6.89 -23.87
CA SER A 252 9.93 -6.63 -24.75
C SER A 252 10.71 -5.40 -24.29
N SER A 253 11.89 -5.17 -24.87
CA SER A 253 12.67 -3.95 -24.63
C SER A 253 11.90 -2.67 -24.99
N ASP A 254 11.05 -2.71 -26.02
CA ASP A 254 10.22 -1.56 -26.42
C ASP A 254 9.13 -1.29 -25.37
N ASN A 255 8.58 -2.34 -24.77
CA ASN A 255 7.66 -2.20 -23.65
C ASN A 255 8.35 -1.60 -22.43
N LEU A 256 9.58 -2.01 -22.13
CA LEU A 256 10.36 -1.44 -21.04
C LEU A 256 10.58 0.07 -21.23
N SER A 257 10.93 0.50 -22.45
CA SER A 257 11.07 1.95 -22.75
C SER A 257 9.75 2.70 -22.50
N SER A 258 8.63 2.15 -22.97
CA SER A 258 7.31 2.73 -22.72
C SER A 258 6.96 2.79 -21.22
N MET A 259 7.36 1.79 -20.43
CA MET A 259 7.14 1.79 -18.97
C MET A 259 7.98 2.86 -18.27
N VAL A 260 9.23 3.08 -18.71
CA VAL A 260 10.08 4.18 -18.19
C VAL A 260 9.46 5.55 -18.52
N GLU A 261 8.88 5.71 -19.70
CA GLU A 261 8.11 6.92 -20.05
C GLU A 261 6.92 7.11 -19.11
N LYS A 262 6.22 6.03 -18.75
CA LYS A 262 5.11 6.06 -17.79
C LYS A 262 5.57 6.46 -16.37
N VAL A 263 6.69 5.93 -15.89
CA VAL A 263 7.30 6.35 -14.61
C VAL A 263 7.57 7.85 -14.63
N THR A 264 8.20 8.35 -15.69
CA THR A 264 8.54 9.77 -15.82
C THR A 264 7.27 10.64 -15.91
N SER A 265 6.27 10.21 -16.69
CA SER A 265 4.98 10.90 -16.85
C SER A 265 4.26 11.04 -15.51
N GLY A 266 4.14 9.94 -14.77
CA GLY A 266 3.46 9.91 -13.47
C GLY A 266 4.11 10.86 -12.47
N ALA A 267 5.42 10.79 -12.33
CA ALA A 267 6.18 11.67 -11.44
C ALA A 267 6.04 13.15 -11.83
N THR A 268 6.23 13.48 -13.10
CA THR A 268 6.19 14.87 -13.59
C THR A 268 4.78 15.47 -13.47
N SER A 269 3.75 14.68 -13.83
CA SER A 269 2.36 15.14 -13.73
C SER A 269 1.93 15.44 -12.29
N ALA A 270 2.37 14.63 -11.35
CA ALA A 270 2.09 14.84 -9.94
C ALA A 270 2.89 15.99 -9.34
N LEU A 271 4.16 16.11 -9.72
CA LEU A 271 5.06 17.15 -9.24
C LEU A 271 4.53 18.57 -9.59
N GLY A 272 3.94 18.73 -10.77
CA GLY A 272 3.29 19.99 -11.17
C GLY A 272 2.09 20.40 -10.31
N LYS A 273 1.58 19.52 -9.45
CA LYS A 273 0.45 19.78 -8.54
C LYS A 273 0.88 20.04 -7.10
N ILE A 274 2.16 19.86 -6.78
CA ILE A 274 2.65 20.04 -5.41
C ILE A 274 2.75 21.54 -5.10
N GLU A 275 1.97 21.99 -4.11
CA GLU A 275 2.01 23.32 -3.56
C GLU A 275 2.79 23.31 -2.23
N MET A 276 4.08 23.62 -2.29
CA MET A 276 4.91 23.78 -1.07
C MET A 276 5.17 25.28 -0.81
N THR A 277 5.06 25.69 0.44
CA THR A 277 5.42 27.05 0.84
C THR A 277 6.92 27.30 0.56
N GLY A 278 7.23 28.20 -0.37
CA GLY A 278 8.59 28.51 -0.78
C GLY A 278 9.14 27.66 -1.93
N TYR A 279 8.34 26.74 -2.48
CA TYR A 279 8.68 25.98 -3.67
C TYR A 279 8.18 26.70 -4.92
N ASP A 280 9.09 26.90 -5.86
CA ASP A 280 8.79 27.47 -7.17
C ASP A 280 8.96 26.37 -8.24
N SER A 281 7.85 25.91 -8.81
CA SER A 281 7.83 24.88 -9.86
C SER A 281 8.60 25.27 -11.13
N THR A 282 9.01 26.54 -11.26
CA THR A 282 9.84 27.00 -12.38
C THR A 282 11.32 26.63 -12.21
N LYS A 283 11.73 26.07 -11.08
CA LYS A 283 13.11 25.64 -10.79
C LYS A 283 13.38 24.16 -11.07
N LEU A 284 12.41 23.43 -11.54
CA LEU A 284 12.51 22.09 -12.09
C LEU A 284 12.69 22.16 -13.60
#